data_d1bd01363503cc9bc6ff5723a5685623
#
_entry.id   d1bd01363503cc9bc6ff5723a5685623
#
_cell.length_a   1.000
_cell.length_b   1.000
_cell.length_c   1.000
_cell.angle_alpha   90.00
_cell.angle_beta   90.00
_cell.angle_gamma   90.00
#
_symmetry.space_group_name_H-M   'P 1'
#
loop_
_entity.id
_entity.type
_entity.pdbx_description
1 polymer ?
#
loop_
_entity_poly.entity_id
_entity_poly.type
_entity_poly.pdbx_seq_one_letter_code
_entity_poly.pdbx_strand_id
1 'polypeptide(L)'
;MKKSVQLVMFDLDGTLADTGHDLADSVNFTRRAYSLPPLPDNDVYKNVGRGVEYLLKHSLPEEGPETFPQVVQVFLAYYETHMLDRTVLYPGARDVLRYFGAKRRALVSNKTHRLTVAVVQGLGVAAEFDAILGGDSVAEKKPHPAMLQLVLDRFQIAPADALIVGDGDTDIEAGRRAGVITCGVTYGLGDQDAMRAARPDVTIDSLAALADYFC
;
A
#
# COMPACT_ATOMS: atom_id res chain seq x y z
N MET A 1 2.16 23.74 -16.10
CA MET A 1 3.39 23.02 -16.48
C MET A 1 3.49 21.79 -15.60
N LYS A 2 3.83 20.62 -16.15
CA LYS A 2 4.05 19.39 -15.37
C LYS A 2 5.29 19.56 -14.50
N LYS A 3 5.23 19.01 -13.26
CA LYS A 3 6.40 18.99 -12.38
C LYS A 3 7.29 17.81 -12.74
N SER A 4 8.58 18.06 -12.98
CA SER A 4 9.54 16.99 -13.25
C SER A 4 9.89 16.28 -11.96
N VAL A 5 9.91 14.92 -11.99
CA VAL A 5 10.35 14.07 -10.89
C VAL A 5 11.39 13.08 -11.38
N GLN A 6 12.28 12.63 -10.50
CA GLN A 6 13.32 11.65 -10.79
C GLN A 6 12.99 10.27 -10.17
N LEU A 7 12.17 10.27 -9.13
CA LEU A 7 11.74 9.07 -8.40
C LEU A 7 10.24 9.11 -8.18
N VAL A 8 9.56 7.99 -8.50
CA VAL A 8 8.16 7.78 -8.12
C VAL A 8 8.09 6.56 -7.21
N MET A 9 7.56 6.77 -6.02
CA MET A 9 7.28 5.73 -5.05
C MET A 9 5.78 5.46 -5.06
N PHE A 10 5.40 4.19 -5.07
CA PHE A 10 4.00 3.77 -5.04
C PHE A 10 3.73 2.93 -3.81
N ASP A 11 2.58 3.10 -3.19
CA ASP A 11 2.02 2.05 -2.33
C ASP A 11 1.42 0.93 -3.20
N LEU A 12 1.09 -0.19 -2.58
CA LEU A 12 0.54 -1.37 -3.24
C LEU A 12 -0.96 -1.49 -3.06
N ASP A 13 -1.38 -1.80 -1.82
CA ASP A 13 -2.77 -2.16 -1.49
C ASP A 13 -3.67 -0.92 -1.59
N GLY A 14 -4.66 -0.93 -2.48
CA GLY A 14 -5.52 0.24 -2.71
C GLY A 14 -4.93 1.31 -3.65
N THR A 15 -3.66 1.19 -4.05
CA THR A 15 -2.99 2.16 -4.92
C THR A 15 -2.66 1.60 -6.29
N LEU A 16 -1.77 0.61 -6.39
CA LEU A 16 -1.45 -0.07 -7.65
C LEU A 16 -2.30 -1.32 -7.87
N ALA A 17 -2.70 -1.99 -6.79
CA ALA A 17 -3.46 -3.22 -6.84
C ALA A 17 -4.71 -3.15 -5.95
N ASP A 18 -5.83 -3.62 -6.49
CA ASP A 18 -7.02 -3.93 -5.71
C ASP A 18 -6.83 -5.30 -5.06
N THR A 19 -6.40 -5.27 -3.81
CA THR A 19 -6.17 -6.45 -2.96
C THR A 19 -7.29 -6.66 -1.95
N GLY A 20 -8.30 -5.80 -1.96
CA GLY A 20 -9.31 -5.70 -0.93
C GLY A 20 -10.06 -7.00 -0.70
N HIS A 21 -10.50 -7.64 -1.79
CA HIS A 21 -11.28 -8.88 -1.70
C HIS A 21 -10.50 -10.03 -1.04
N ASP A 22 -9.26 -10.26 -1.44
CA ASP A 22 -8.46 -11.36 -0.90
C ASP A 22 -8.07 -11.09 0.57
N LEU A 23 -7.88 -9.82 0.94
CA LEU A 23 -7.70 -9.41 2.33
C LEU A 23 -8.96 -9.63 3.17
N ALA A 24 -10.15 -9.25 2.65
CA ALA A 24 -11.42 -9.45 3.35
C ALA A 24 -11.76 -10.94 3.53
N ASP A 25 -11.53 -11.75 2.50
CA ASP A 25 -11.72 -13.21 2.58
C ASP A 25 -10.80 -13.82 3.64
N SER A 26 -9.54 -13.36 3.72
CA SER A 26 -8.56 -13.84 4.69
C SER A 26 -8.89 -13.44 6.13
N VAL A 27 -9.38 -12.20 6.32
CA VAL A 27 -9.93 -11.76 7.61
C VAL A 27 -11.13 -12.61 7.99
N ASN A 28 -12.07 -12.83 7.07
CA ASN A 28 -13.29 -13.60 7.33
C ASN A 28 -12.99 -15.10 7.51
N PHE A 29 -11.99 -15.66 6.84
CA PHE A 29 -11.47 -16.99 7.14
C PHE A 29 -10.95 -17.07 8.59
N THR A 30 -10.14 -16.10 9.00
CA THR A 30 -9.60 -16.02 10.36
C THR A 30 -10.73 -15.91 11.38
N ARG A 31 -11.71 -15.04 11.15
CA ARG A 31 -12.89 -14.88 12.02
C ARG A 31 -13.65 -16.20 12.19
N ARG A 32 -13.88 -16.94 11.10
CA ARG A 32 -14.54 -18.28 11.16
C ARG A 32 -13.74 -19.28 11.98
N ALA A 33 -12.41 -19.29 11.88
CA ALA A 33 -11.56 -20.17 12.68
C ALA A 33 -11.75 -19.96 14.19
N TYR A 34 -12.14 -18.74 14.58
CA TYR A 34 -12.46 -18.37 15.96
C TYR A 34 -13.98 -18.27 16.25
N SER A 35 -14.81 -18.91 15.44
CA SER A 35 -16.27 -18.93 15.60
C SER A 35 -16.94 -17.54 15.63
N LEU A 36 -16.33 -16.54 14.98
CA LEU A 36 -16.85 -15.20 14.84
C LEU A 36 -17.63 -15.04 13.54
N PRO A 37 -18.73 -14.26 13.51
CA PRO A 37 -19.45 -13.96 12.28
C PRO A 37 -18.58 -13.17 11.30
N PRO A 38 -18.81 -13.28 9.97
CA PRO A 38 -18.05 -12.52 9.00
C PRO A 38 -18.34 -11.02 9.11
N LEU A 39 -17.37 -10.20 8.70
CA LEU A 39 -17.51 -8.76 8.51
C LEU A 39 -17.87 -8.45 7.05
N PRO A 40 -18.65 -7.39 6.79
CA PRO A 40 -18.75 -6.80 5.46
C PRO A 40 -17.37 -6.38 4.94
N ASP A 41 -17.11 -6.53 3.64
CA ASP A 41 -15.82 -6.20 3.02
C ASP A 41 -15.39 -4.74 3.31
N ASN A 42 -16.32 -3.78 3.23
CA ASN A 42 -16.05 -2.38 3.52
C ASN A 42 -15.58 -2.11 4.97
N ASP A 43 -15.98 -2.96 5.92
CA ASP A 43 -15.50 -2.84 7.30
C ASP A 43 -14.08 -3.36 7.48
N VAL A 44 -13.63 -4.23 6.56
CA VAL A 44 -12.25 -4.68 6.49
C VAL A 44 -11.38 -3.65 5.75
N TYR A 45 -11.88 -3.14 4.60
CA TYR A 45 -11.11 -2.24 3.72
C TYR A 45 -10.58 -0.99 4.42
N LYS A 46 -11.40 -0.34 5.23
CA LYS A 46 -10.99 0.87 5.98
C LYS A 46 -9.83 0.66 6.96
N ASN A 47 -9.49 -0.59 7.27
CA ASN A 47 -8.37 -0.95 8.14
C ASN A 47 -7.13 -1.41 7.34
N VAL A 48 -7.19 -1.43 6.00
CA VAL A 48 -6.07 -1.74 5.12
C VAL A 48 -5.07 -0.57 5.09
N GLY A 49 -3.80 -0.83 4.79
CA GLY A 49 -2.75 0.18 4.63
C GLY A 49 -1.86 0.37 5.86
N ARG A 50 -2.22 -0.17 7.03
CA ARG A 50 -1.43 -0.05 8.28
C ARG A 50 -0.70 -1.35 8.69
N GLY A 51 -0.78 -2.38 7.84
CA GLY A 51 -0.16 -3.70 8.06
C GLY A 51 -1.08 -4.69 8.78
N VAL A 52 -0.69 -5.97 8.74
CA VAL A 52 -1.55 -7.10 9.15
C VAL A 52 -1.97 -7.05 10.62
N GLU A 53 -1.10 -6.60 11.50
CA GLU A 53 -1.44 -6.52 12.93
C GLU A 53 -2.53 -5.49 13.19
N TYR A 54 -2.45 -4.32 12.54
CA TYR A 54 -3.48 -3.30 12.64
C TYR A 54 -4.81 -3.81 12.07
N LEU A 55 -4.77 -4.39 10.86
CA LEU A 55 -5.94 -4.96 10.20
C LEU A 55 -6.65 -5.95 11.10
N LEU A 56 -5.94 -6.91 11.69
CA LEU A 56 -6.52 -7.94 12.53
C LEU A 56 -7.01 -7.39 13.88
N LYS A 57 -6.28 -6.48 14.52
CA LYS A 57 -6.72 -5.84 15.78
C LYS A 57 -8.05 -5.10 15.62
N HIS A 58 -8.29 -4.48 14.45
CA HIS A 58 -9.53 -3.76 14.18
C HIS A 58 -10.63 -4.60 13.51
N SER A 59 -10.29 -5.83 13.13
CA SER A 59 -11.24 -6.79 12.54
C SER A 59 -11.66 -7.90 13.49
N LEU A 60 -11.14 -7.93 14.72
CA LEU A 60 -11.46 -8.92 15.75
C LEU A 60 -11.91 -8.19 17.03
N PRO A 61 -12.77 -8.80 17.87
CA PRO A 61 -13.14 -8.23 19.16
C PRO A 61 -11.90 -8.15 20.08
N GLU A 62 -11.89 -7.14 20.98
CA GLU A 62 -10.80 -6.94 21.95
C GLU A 62 -10.57 -8.16 22.84
N GLU A 63 -11.65 -8.85 23.24
CA GLU A 63 -11.63 -10.09 24.01
C GLU A 63 -11.55 -11.30 23.06
N GLY A 64 -10.54 -11.31 22.17
CA GLY A 64 -10.37 -12.41 21.20
C GLY A 64 -9.80 -13.67 21.84
N PRO A 65 -10.08 -14.85 21.24
CA PRO A 65 -9.52 -16.12 21.70
C PRO A 65 -8.01 -16.16 21.43
N GLU A 66 -7.26 -16.67 22.39
CA GLU A 66 -5.83 -17.00 22.27
C GLU A 66 -4.84 -15.83 22.06
N THR A 67 -3.56 -16.16 21.93
CA THR A 67 -2.54 -15.14 21.74
C THR A 67 -2.62 -14.53 20.35
N PHE A 68 -2.57 -13.21 20.27
CA PHE A 68 -2.62 -12.47 19.01
C PHE A 68 -1.64 -12.98 17.93
N PRO A 69 -0.40 -13.44 18.24
CA PRO A 69 0.48 -14.08 17.26
C PRO A 69 -0.12 -15.31 16.57
N GLN A 70 -0.93 -16.12 17.24
CA GLN A 70 -1.61 -17.28 16.62
C GLN A 70 -2.67 -16.83 15.60
N VAL A 71 -3.41 -15.78 15.93
CA VAL A 71 -4.38 -15.16 15.01
C VAL A 71 -3.68 -14.68 13.73
N VAL A 72 -2.53 -14.01 13.85
CA VAL A 72 -1.73 -13.57 12.70
C VAL A 72 -1.26 -14.77 11.87
N GLN A 73 -0.85 -15.88 12.50
CA GLN A 73 -0.45 -17.09 11.77
C GLN A 73 -1.60 -17.71 10.98
N VAL A 74 -2.81 -17.79 11.55
CA VAL A 74 -4.01 -18.30 10.85
C VAL A 74 -4.32 -17.44 9.62
N PHE A 75 -4.29 -16.11 9.78
CA PHE A 75 -4.49 -15.18 8.67
C PHE A 75 -3.43 -15.37 7.57
N LEU A 76 -2.15 -15.37 7.95
CA LEU A 76 -1.05 -15.47 6.98
C LEU A 76 -1.07 -16.79 6.24
N ALA A 77 -1.34 -17.91 6.92
CA ALA A 77 -1.41 -19.23 6.29
C ALA A 77 -2.48 -19.31 5.19
N TYR A 78 -3.62 -18.64 5.39
CA TYR A 78 -4.67 -18.54 4.37
C TYR A 78 -4.31 -17.52 3.28
N TYR A 79 -3.93 -16.30 3.68
CA TYR A 79 -3.65 -15.21 2.75
C TYR A 79 -2.53 -15.56 1.75
N GLU A 80 -1.46 -16.22 2.19
CA GLU A 80 -0.33 -16.61 1.33
C GLU A 80 -0.75 -17.49 0.14
N THR A 81 -1.77 -18.30 0.29
CA THR A 81 -2.26 -19.21 -0.76
C THR A 81 -3.42 -18.61 -1.57
N HIS A 82 -4.05 -17.51 -1.09
CA HIS A 82 -5.24 -16.90 -1.69
C HIS A 82 -5.07 -15.43 -2.10
N MET A 83 -3.88 -14.84 -1.89
CA MET A 83 -3.64 -13.40 -2.10
C MET A 83 -3.68 -12.95 -3.58
N LEU A 84 -3.91 -13.85 -4.51
CA LEU A 84 -4.00 -13.61 -5.95
C LEU A 84 -5.26 -14.23 -6.57
N ASP A 85 -6.24 -14.64 -5.77
CA ASP A 85 -7.47 -15.25 -6.25
C ASP A 85 -8.34 -14.19 -6.98
N ARG A 86 -8.41 -12.97 -6.44
CA ARG A 86 -9.17 -11.85 -6.98
C ARG A 86 -8.36 -10.55 -7.08
N THR A 87 -7.15 -10.53 -6.56
CA THR A 87 -6.24 -9.37 -6.63
C THR A 87 -5.88 -9.05 -8.07
N VAL A 88 -6.11 -7.81 -8.48
CA VAL A 88 -5.81 -7.31 -9.82
C VAL A 88 -5.15 -5.93 -9.75
N LEU A 89 -4.45 -5.54 -10.81
CA LEU A 89 -3.97 -4.17 -10.94
C LEU A 89 -5.15 -3.21 -11.19
N TYR A 90 -5.11 -2.03 -10.57
CA TYR A 90 -6.04 -0.96 -10.93
C TYR A 90 -5.86 -0.54 -12.39
N PRO A 91 -6.93 -0.04 -13.04
CA PRO A 91 -6.86 0.50 -14.40
C PRO A 91 -5.77 1.56 -14.51
N GLY A 92 -4.94 1.47 -15.56
CA GLY A 92 -3.84 2.40 -15.81
C GLY A 92 -2.54 2.10 -15.05
N ALA A 93 -2.49 1.13 -14.12
CA ALA A 93 -1.29 0.83 -13.35
C ALA A 93 -0.09 0.45 -14.23
N ARG A 94 -0.28 -0.43 -15.22
CA ARG A 94 0.80 -0.78 -16.15
C ARG A 94 1.24 0.39 -17.01
N ASP A 95 0.31 1.25 -17.41
CA ASP A 95 0.60 2.39 -18.28
C ASP A 95 1.37 3.47 -17.53
N VAL A 96 1.02 3.75 -16.26
CA VAL A 96 1.74 4.71 -15.43
C VAL A 96 3.16 4.21 -15.09
N LEU A 97 3.32 2.92 -14.79
CA LEU A 97 4.64 2.32 -14.58
C LEU A 97 5.51 2.46 -15.83
N ARG A 98 4.93 2.22 -17.02
CA ARG A 98 5.62 2.41 -18.31
C ARG A 98 5.92 3.89 -18.58
N TYR A 99 4.98 4.80 -18.29
CA TYR A 99 5.16 6.24 -18.46
C TYR A 99 6.38 6.76 -17.69
N PHE A 100 6.55 6.31 -16.45
CA PHE A 100 7.72 6.64 -15.64
C PHE A 100 8.92 5.68 -15.84
N GLY A 101 8.95 4.93 -16.95
CA GLY A 101 9.99 3.94 -17.22
C GLY A 101 11.42 4.49 -17.29
N ALA A 102 11.59 5.77 -17.63
CA ALA A 102 12.89 6.46 -17.60
C ALA A 102 13.28 7.03 -16.21
N LYS A 103 12.38 6.93 -15.23
CA LYS A 103 12.59 7.40 -13.86
C LYS A 103 12.88 6.22 -12.93
N ARG A 104 13.41 6.50 -11.73
CA ARG A 104 13.44 5.47 -10.67
C ARG A 104 12.03 5.22 -10.16
N ARG A 105 11.69 3.95 -9.99
CA ARG A 105 10.39 3.51 -9.46
C ARG A 105 10.62 2.60 -8.28
N ALA A 106 9.97 2.91 -7.18
CA ALA A 106 10.01 2.07 -5.98
C ALA A 106 8.60 1.72 -5.51
N LEU A 107 8.45 0.53 -4.96
CA LEU A 107 7.25 0.12 -4.24
C LEU A 107 7.55 0.19 -2.74
N VAL A 108 6.69 0.86 -1.97
CA VAL A 108 6.85 1.10 -0.53
C VAL A 108 5.54 0.79 0.19
N SER A 109 5.41 -0.39 0.77
CA SER A 109 4.16 -0.87 1.37
C SER A 109 4.33 -1.24 2.85
N ASN A 110 3.27 -1.04 3.65
CA ASN A 110 3.21 -1.53 5.04
C ASN A 110 2.96 -3.05 5.14
N LYS A 111 2.63 -3.70 4.03
CA LYS A 111 2.65 -5.17 3.88
C LYS A 111 4.08 -5.69 4.04
N THR A 112 4.28 -6.88 4.60
CA THR A 112 5.63 -7.47 4.72
C THR A 112 6.30 -7.61 3.35
N HIS A 113 7.63 -7.46 3.30
CA HIS A 113 8.40 -7.50 2.06
C HIS A 113 8.14 -8.76 1.25
N ARG A 114 8.12 -9.93 1.92
CA ARG A 114 7.87 -11.22 1.26
C ARG A 114 6.53 -11.26 0.54
N LEU A 115 5.45 -10.80 1.18
CA LEU A 115 4.11 -10.76 0.59
C LEU A 115 4.00 -9.68 -0.50
N THR A 116 4.63 -8.52 -0.30
CA THR A 116 4.70 -7.44 -1.29
C THR A 116 5.33 -7.94 -2.59
N VAL A 117 6.49 -8.59 -2.49
CA VAL A 117 7.19 -9.19 -3.66
C VAL A 117 6.33 -10.25 -4.33
N ALA A 118 5.72 -11.15 -3.56
CA ALA A 118 4.89 -12.24 -4.10
C ALA A 118 3.67 -11.70 -4.89
N VAL A 119 3.00 -10.67 -4.36
CA VAL A 119 1.86 -10.04 -5.06
C VAL A 119 2.30 -9.41 -6.39
N VAL A 120 3.35 -8.58 -6.40
CA VAL A 120 3.77 -7.92 -7.65
C VAL A 120 4.40 -8.88 -8.66
N GLN A 121 4.99 -9.99 -8.22
CA GLN A 121 5.43 -11.09 -9.08
C GLN A 121 4.23 -11.79 -9.73
N GLY A 122 3.21 -12.14 -8.94
CA GLY A 122 1.98 -12.75 -9.45
C GLY A 122 1.23 -11.83 -10.42
N LEU A 123 1.23 -10.53 -10.17
CA LEU A 123 0.66 -9.53 -11.09
C LEU A 123 1.54 -9.21 -12.30
N GLY A 124 2.77 -9.76 -12.37
CA GLY A 124 3.68 -9.60 -13.51
C GLY A 124 4.21 -8.18 -13.68
N VAL A 125 4.44 -7.44 -12.57
CA VAL A 125 4.97 -6.06 -12.57
C VAL A 125 6.21 -5.88 -11.69
N ALA A 126 6.73 -6.93 -11.08
CA ALA A 126 7.90 -6.83 -10.19
C ALA A 126 9.12 -6.22 -10.87
N ALA A 127 9.37 -6.53 -12.15
CA ALA A 127 10.49 -6.01 -12.93
C ALA A 127 10.39 -4.51 -13.25
N GLU A 128 9.22 -3.89 -13.02
CA GLU A 128 9.01 -2.47 -13.22
C GLU A 128 9.63 -1.61 -12.09
N PHE A 129 10.06 -2.22 -10.99
CA PHE A 129 10.56 -1.50 -9.83
C PHE A 129 12.07 -1.67 -9.64
N ASP A 130 12.77 -0.55 -9.42
CA ASP A 130 14.20 -0.51 -9.05
C ASP A 130 14.41 -0.88 -7.56
N ALA A 131 13.35 -0.73 -6.73
CA ALA A 131 13.33 -1.14 -5.34
C ALA A 131 11.91 -1.55 -4.91
N ILE A 132 11.82 -2.59 -4.08
CA ILE A 132 10.57 -3.03 -3.43
C ILE A 132 10.86 -3.10 -1.94
N LEU A 133 10.10 -2.37 -1.13
CA LEU A 133 10.20 -2.35 0.32
C LEU A 133 8.87 -2.74 0.95
N GLY A 134 8.92 -3.60 1.94
CA GLY A 134 7.79 -3.95 2.80
C GLY A 134 7.92 -3.33 4.18
N GLY A 135 6.89 -3.46 4.99
CA GLY A 135 6.82 -2.89 6.33
C GLY A 135 7.89 -3.41 7.30
N ASP A 136 8.51 -4.54 6.99
CA ASP A 136 9.61 -5.17 7.72
C ASP A 136 11.00 -4.85 7.13
N SER A 137 11.08 -4.04 6.08
CA SER A 137 12.34 -3.56 5.50
C SER A 137 13.00 -2.45 6.33
N VAL A 138 12.27 -1.87 7.27
CA VAL A 138 12.71 -0.79 8.17
C VAL A 138 12.13 -1.02 9.56
N ALA A 139 12.69 -0.34 10.57
CA ALA A 139 12.21 -0.46 11.96
C ALA A 139 10.79 0.10 12.15
N GLU A 140 10.43 1.15 11.42
CA GLU A 140 9.16 1.87 11.56
C GLU A 140 8.46 2.04 10.21
N LYS A 141 7.21 1.55 10.14
CA LYS A 141 6.34 1.59 8.95
C LYS A 141 5.80 3.01 8.71
N LYS A 142 5.24 3.24 7.51
CA LYS A 142 4.43 4.44 7.25
C LYS A 142 3.31 4.56 8.31
N PRO A 143 3.08 5.71 8.91
CA PRO A 143 3.46 7.07 8.48
C PRO A 143 4.86 7.55 8.90
N HIS A 144 5.75 6.69 9.43
CA HIS A 144 7.15 7.06 9.63
C HIS A 144 7.86 7.16 8.26
N PRO A 145 8.74 8.17 8.05
CA PRO A 145 9.37 8.41 6.74
C PRO A 145 10.49 7.42 6.38
N ALA A 146 10.87 6.51 7.26
CA ALA A 146 12.06 5.65 7.13
C ALA A 146 12.15 4.90 5.80
N MET A 147 11.03 4.32 5.30
CA MET A 147 11.02 3.63 4.01
C MET A 147 11.35 4.57 2.85
N LEU A 148 10.77 5.77 2.86
CA LEU A 148 10.97 6.77 1.81
C LEU A 148 12.41 7.29 1.86
N GLN A 149 12.94 7.58 3.05
CA GLN A 149 14.32 8.01 3.25
C GLN A 149 15.30 6.96 2.73
N LEU A 150 15.07 5.67 3.06
CA LEU A 150 15.92 4.57 2.57
C LEU A 150 15.97 4.52 1.03
N VAL A 151 14.83 4.78 0.36
CA VAL A 151 14.76 4.82 -1.11
C VAL A 151 15.49 6.07 -1.67
N LEU A 152 15.27 7.23 -1.05
CA LEU A 152 15.96 8.48 -1.44
C LEU A 152 17.47 8.36 -1.33
N ASP A 153 17.96 7.82 -0.20
CA ASP A 153 19.39 7.59 0.05
C ASP A 153 19.98 6.57 -0.94
N ARG A 154 19.24 5.47 -1.20
CA ARG A 154 19.68 4.44 -2.16
C ARG A 154 19.92 5.00 -3.56
N PHE A 155 19.07 5.90 -4.02
CA PHE A 155 19.15 6.46 -5.39
C PHE A 155 19.81 7.84 -5.43
N GLN A 156 20.19 8.41 -4.28
CA GLN A 156 20.81 9.73 -4.17
C GLN A 156 19.94 10.82 -4.81
N ILE A 157 18.62 10.76 -4.58
CA ILE A 157 17.65 11.71 -5.13
C ILE A 157 17.19 12.65 -4.02
N ALA A 158 17.15 13.94 -4.33
CA ALA A 158 16.66 14.95 -3.40
C ALA A 158 15.13 14.76 -3.15
N PRO A 159 14.63 14.95 -1.92
CA PRO A 159 13.20 14.81 -1.60
C PRO A 159 12.28 15.61 -2.53
N ALA A 160 12.69 16.84 -2.92
CA ALA A 160 11.89 17.71 -3.80
C ALA A 160 11.69 17.17 -5.23
N ASP A 161 12.52 16.19 -5.65
CA ASP A 161 12.46 15.52 -6.95
C ASP A 161 11.80 14.13 -6.88
N ALA A 162 11.23 13.80 -5.73
CA ALA A 162 10.57 12.51 -5.51
C ALA A 162 9.07 12.68 -5.22
N LEU A 163 8.29 11.71 -5.66
CA LEU A 163 6.84 11.62 -5.50
C LEU A 163 6.47 10.33 -4.77
N ILE A 164 5.56 10.39 -3.80
CA ILE A 164 4.84 9.24 -3.25
C ILE A 164 3.39 9.28 -3.71
N VAL A 165 2.87 8.14 -4.18
CA VAL A 165 1.49 7.92 -4.57
C VAL A 165 0.89 6.88 -3.64
N GLY A 166 -0.22 7.20 -2.99
CA GLY A 166 -0.88 6.30 -2.05
C GLY A 166 -2.35 6.64 -1.83
N ASP A 167 -3.12 5.70 -1.29
CA ASP A 167 -4.55 5.86 -0.99
C ASP A 167 -4.84 6.13 0.49
N GLY A 168 -3.83 6.01 1.36
CA GLY A 168 -3.95 6.19 2.80
C GLY A 168 -3.33 7.48 3.33
N ASP A 169 -3.82 7.93 4.48
CA ASP A 169 -3.20 9.01 5.27
C ASP A 169 -1.74 8.69 5.63
N THR A 170 -1.42 7.41 5.83
CA THR A 170 -0.06 6.94 6.15
C THR A 170 0.95 7.27 5.05
N ASP A 171 0.53 7.24 3.77
CA ASP A 171 1.38 7.58 2.63
C ASP A 171 1.66 9.07 2.59
N ILE A 172 0.60 9.86 2.74
CA ILE A 172 0.67 11.32 2.69
C ILE A 172 1.51 11.86 3.85
N GLU A 173 1.28 11.34 5.07
CA GLU A 173 2.08 11.75 6.21
C GLU A 173 3.54 11.33 6.12
N ALA A 174 3.83 10.09 5.67
CA ALA A 174 5.20 9.63 5.43
C ALA A 174 5.90 10.51 4.39
N GLY A 175 5.20 10.82 3.28
CA GLY A 175 5.71 11.71 2.23
C GLY A 175 6.03 13.10 2.74
N ARG A 176 5.10 13.72 3.46
CA ARG A 176 5.30 15.04 4.05
C ARG A 176 6.48 15.06 5.04
N ARG A 177 6.63 14.03 5.89
CA ARG A 177 7.74 13.91 6.84
C ARG A 177 9.08 13.68 6.15
N ALA A 178 9.09 12.99 5.00
CA ALA A 178 10.27 12.78 4.17
C ALA A 178 10.60 14.00 3.29
N GLY A 179 9.69 14.99 3.17
CA GLY A 179 9.85 16.17 2.33
C GLY A 179 9.65 15.90 0.83
N VAL A 180 9.01 14.79 0.47
CA VAL A 180 8.68 14.44 -0.92
C VAL A 180 7.30 14.98 -1.31
N ILE A 181 7.05 15.08 -2.62
CA ILE A 181 5.74 15.43 -3.15
C ILE A 181 4.77 14.29 -2.84
N THR A 182 3.54 14.64 -2.47
CA THR A 182 2.50 13.67 -2.10
C THR A 182 1.34 13.68 -3.07
N CYS A 183 0.92 12.51 -3.53
CA CYS A 183 -0.25 12.32 -4.37
C CYS A 183 -1.20 11.31 -3.73
N GLY A 184 -2.41 11.75 -3.36
CA GLY A 184 -3.48 10.89 -2.88
C GLY A 184 -4.34 10.36 -4.02
N VAL A 185 -4.70 9.07 -3.99
CA VAL A 185 -5.67 8.49 -4.92
C VAL A 185 -7.02 8.27 -4.23
N THR A 186 -8.13 8.53 -4.94
CA THR A 186 -9.48 8.51 -4.34
C THR A 186 -10.26 7.22 -4.58
N TYR A 187 -9.71 6.30 -5.35
CA TYR A 187 -10.33 5.00 -5.69
C TYR A 187 -9.89 3.85 -4.78
N GLY A 188 -8.98 4.11 -3.84
CA GLY A 188 -8.34 3.08 -3.02
C GLY A 188 -9.23 2.45 -1.96
N LEU A 189 -8.62 1.61 -1.12
CA LEU A 189 -9.27 0.86 -0.05
C LEU A 189 -9.34 1.63 1.27
N GLY A 190 -8.31 2.46 1.55
CA GLY A 190 -8.15 3.17 2.81
C GLY A 190 -9.23 4.19 3.11
N ASP A 191 -9.17 4.77 4.30
CA ASP A 191 -10.08 5.86 4.72
C ASP A 191 -9.80 7.12 3.89
N GLN A 192 -10.69 7.38 2.92
CA GLN A 192 -10.57 8.51 1.99
C GLN A 192 -10.71 9.87 2.68
N ASP A 193 -11.45 9.95 3.78
CA ASP A 193 -11.58 11.21 4.53
C ASP A 193 -10.30 11.48 5.32
N ALA A 194 -9.69 10.46 5.91
CA ALA A 194 -8.39 10.57 6.56
C ALA A 194 -7.29 10.95 5.56
N MET A 195 -7.27 10.32 4.37
CA MET A 195 -6.32 10.66 3.30
C MET A 195 -6.44 12.13 2.88
N ARG A 196 -7.67 12.63 2.64
CA ARG A 196 -7.91 14.05 2.30
C ARG A 196 -7.54 14.99 3.45
N ALA A 197 -7.83 14.60 4.70
CA ALA A 197 -7.47 15.38 5.89
C ALA A 197 -5.94 15.51 6.07
N ALA A 198 -5.17 14.52 5.59
CA ALA A 198 -3.71 14.58 5.56
C ALA A 198 -3.15 15.60 4.55
N ARG A 199 -3.99 16.16 3.65
CA ARG A 199 -3.69 17.23 2.69
C ARG A 199 -2.54 16.87 1.74
N PRO A 200 -2.74 15.91 0.81
CA PRO A 200 -1.78 15.66 -0.26
C PRO A 200 -1.59 16.89 -1.15
N ASP A 201 -0.41 17.04 -1.75
CA ASP A 201 -0.11 18.13 -2.70
C ASP A 201 -0.98 18.03 -3.96
N VAL A 202 -1.29 16.80 -4.38
CA VAL A 202 -2.17 16.48 -5.52
C VAL A 202 -3.11 15.35 -5.12
N THR A 203 -4.34 15.41 -5.62
CA THR A 203 -5.33 14.32 -5.51
C THR A 203 -5.80 13.93 -6.90
N ILE A 204 -5.83 12.63 -7.18
CA ILE A 204 -6.26 12.07 -8.47
C ILE A 204 -7.31 10.97 -8.25
N ASP A 205 -8.17 10.78 -9.25
CA ASP A 205 -9.21 9.75 -9.28
C ASP A 205 -8.84 8.54 -10.17
N SER A 206 -7.71 8.61 -10.85
CA SER A 206 -7.19 7.54 -11.68
C SER A 206 -5.66 7.63 -11.81
N LEU A 207 -4.96 6.49 -11.94
CA LEU A 207 -3.50 6.48 -12.13
C LEU A 207 -3.07 7.18 -13.42
N ALA A 208 -3.90 7.16 -14.45
CA ALA A 208 -3.62 7.83 -15.72
C ALA A 208 -3.45 9.34 -15.55
N ALA A 209 -4.17 9.95 -14.60
CA ALA A 209 -4.09 11.39 -14.31
C ALA A 209 -2.72 11.83 -13.77
N LEU A 210 -1.88 10.92 -13.25
CA LEU A 210 -0.50 11.27 -12.85
C LEU A 210 0.29 11.93 -13.97
N ALA A 211 0.08 11.48 -15.20
CA ALA A 211 0.76 12.03 -16.38
C ALA A 211 0.36 13.49 -16.69
N ASP A 212 -0.72 14.01 -16.13
CA ASP A 212 -1.13 15.40 -16.30
C ASP A 212 -0.36 16.36 -15.37
N TYR A 213 0.06 15.86 -14.22
CA TYR A 213 0.76 16.63 -13.18
C TYR A 213 2.27 16.47 -13.21
N PHE A 214 2.77 15.28 -13.59
CA PHE A 214 4.19 14.90 -13.45
C PHE A 214 4.81 14.40 -14.76
N CYS A 215 6.15 14.59 -14.89
CA CYS A 215 6.93 14.05 -16.01
C CYS A 215 8.36 13.68 -15.59
#